data_f8cfe752dcb3b4cdc1a85112939e08c2
#
_entry.id   f8cfe752dcb3b4cdc1a85112939e08c2
#
_cell.length_a   1.000
_cell.length_b   1.000
_cell.length_c   1.000
_cell.angle_alpha   90.00
_cell.angle_beta   90.00
_cell.angle_gamma   90.00
#
_symmetry.space_group_name_H-M   'P 1'
#
loop_
_entity.id
_entity.type
_entity.pdbx_description
1 polymer ?
#
loop_
_entity_poly.entity_id
_entity_poly.type
_entity_poly.pdbx_seq_one_letter_code
_entity_poly.pdbx_strand_id
1 'polypeptide(L)'
;MAINWFPGHMNKARNQIQEAMPDIDLVIEVLDSRLPYSSTNPLVDELREGKPCIKVLNKADLSDPKTTKLWISHFEQQPNTHAIALVAEERKQSQKLIQLIKNIVSHKAEQKKAIRVMIMGIPNVGKSTLINALAGRYIANTGDEPAVTKRQQMIDLKNGVVLSDTPGILWPKFENYHSGYRLATSGAIKNTAMEYEDVAMYALEYFASAYPEALKKRYKLTELAETGAQLLDVVGRKRGCLRSGGKVDLHKAAEIVLHEFRSAKIGLLSLETPAMLAAEEIIIAQKRMAKQAEIEEKKRLAQKGKRPQPPQAEEQP
;
A
#
# COMPACT_ATOMS: atom_id res chain seq x y z
N MET A 1 15.88 0.20 -10.25
CA MET A 1 15.46 1.59 -9.97
C MET A 1 14.53 1.64 -8.79
N ALA A 2 14.54 2.68 -7.95
CA ALA A 2 13.53 2.81 -6.89
C ALA A 2 12.24 3.37 -7.51
N ILE A 3 11.13 2.67 -7.33
CA ILE A 3 9.81 3.13 -7.77
C ILE A 3 9.33 4.19 -6.78
N ASN A 4 9.26 5.45 -7.21
CA ASN A 4 8.77 6.58 -6.42
C ASN A 4 7.71 7.32 -7.24
N TRP A 5 6.52 7.52 -6.64
CA TRP A 5 5.45 8.27 -7.29
C TRP A 5 4.71 9.14 -6.27
N PHE A 6 4.91 10.46 -6.34
CA PHE A 6 4.31 11.43 -5.42
C PHE A 6 3.85 12.69 -6.16
N PRO A 7 2.60 12.76 -6.58
CA PRO A 7 2.03 13.96 -7.21
C PRO A 7 1.94 15.14 -6.23
N GLY A 8 2.24 16.36 -6.70
CA GLY A 8 2.27 17.59 -5.88
C GLY A 8 0.97 17.92 -5.13
N HIS A 9 -0.20 17.42 -5.60
CA HIS A 9 -1.49 17.63 -4.92
C HIS A 9 -1.59 16.84 -3.59
N MET A 10 -0.70 15.88 -3.31
CA MET A 10 -0.73 15.10 -2.07
C MET A 10 -0.32 15.90 -0.84
N ASN A 11 0.56 16.90 -0.97
CA ASN A 11 0.88 17.82 0.12
C ASN A 11 -0.35 18.61 0.57
N LYS A 12 -1.16 19.08 -0.39
CA LYS A 12 -2.41 19.77 -0.09
C LYS A 12 -3.40 18.86 0.65
N ALA A 13 -3.50 17.60 0.23
CA ALA A 13 -4.36 16.64 0.88
C ALA A 13 -3.91 16.33 2.33
N ARG A 14 -2.59 16.25 2.59
CA ARG A 14 -2.05 16.11 3.95
C ARG A 14 -2.49 17.26 4.86
N ASN A 15 -2.35 18.51 4.43
CA ASN A 15 -2.74 19.67 5.20
C ASN A 15 -4.26 19.67 5.49
N GLN A 16 -5.08 19.33 4.50
CA GLN A 16 -6.54 19.22 4.69
C GLN A 16 -6.92 18.14 5.72
N ILE A 17 -6.22 17.01 5.73
CA ILE A 17 -6.43 15.96 6.71
C ILE A 17 -6.07 16.45 8.11
N GLN A 18 -4.92 17.12 8.26
CA GLN A 18 -4.45 17.65 9.53
C GLN A 18 -5.42 18.71 10.10
N GLU A 19 -5.95 19.58 9.27
CA GLU A 19 -6.94 20.59 9.66
C GLU A 19 -8.28 19.96 10.12
N ALA A 20 -8.70 18.87 9.47
CA ALA A 20 -9.96 18.20 9.81
C ALA A 20 -9.84 17.20 10.98
N MET A 21 -8.65 16.73 11.29
CA MET A 21 -8.43 15.66 12.28
C MET A 21 -8.97 15.96 13.67
N PRO A 22 -8.91 17.19 14.23
CA PRO A 22 -9.47 17.48 15.55
C PRO A 22 -10.95 17.09 15.69
N ASP A 23 -11.73 17.22 14.64
CA ASP A 23 -13.17 16.90 14.61
C ASP A 23 -13.50 15.43 14.39
N ILE A 24 -12.51 14.58 14.12
CA ILE A 24 -12.66 13.17 13.81
C ILE A 24 -12.64 12.33 15.09
N ASP A 25 -13.51 11.34 15.18
CA ASP A 25 -13.61 10.43 16.31
C ASP A 25 -12.86 9.12 16.07
N LEU A 26 -12.82 8.68 14.82
CA LEU A 26 -12.23 7.41 14.40
C LEU A 26 -11.69 7.52 12.98
N VAL A 27 -10.57 6.88 12.72
CA VAL A 27 -9.97 6.78 11.39
C VAL A 27 -10.19 5.37 10.84
N ILE A 28 -10.57 5.28 9.57
CA ILE A 28 -10.53 4.03 8.79
C ILE A 28 -9.39 4.14 7.80
N GLU A 29 -8.46 3.22 7.86
CA GLU A 29 -7.46 3.05 6.82
C GLU A 29 -7.79 1.85 5.96
N VAL A 30 -8.07 2.11 4.68
CA VAL A 30 -8.39 1.06 3.70
C VAL A 30 -7.11 0.56 3.06
N LEU A 31 -6.86 -0.74 3.23
CA LEU A 31 -5.67 -1.45 2.75
C LEU A 31 -6.08 -2.48 1.69
N ASP A 32 -5.15 -2.89 0.85
CA ASP A 32 -5.33 -4.04 -0.04
C ASP A 32 -4.92 -5.32 0.69
N SER A 33 -5.83 -6.27 0.86
CA SER A 33 -5.60 -7.53 1.59
C SER A 33 -4.44 -8.37 1.05
N ARG A 34 -4.03 -8.15 -0.20
CA ARG A 34 -2.92 -8.86 -0.83
C ARG A 34 -1.56 -8.33 -0.39
N LEU A 35 -1.51 -7.09 0.11
CA LEU A 35 -0.28 -6.38 0.51
C LEU A 35 -0.59 -5.36 1.64
N PRO A 36 -1.03 -5.81 2.82
CA PRO A 36 -1.53 -4.93 3.88
C PRO A 36 -0.50 -3.93 4.39
N TYR A 37 0.76 -4.36 4.60
CA TYR A 37 1.84 -3.47 5.02
C TYR A 37 2.22 -2.47 3.94
N SER A 38 2.47 -2.95 2.72
CA SER A 38 2.87 -2.10 1.61
C SER A 38 1.77 -1.10 1.21
N SER A 39 0.50 -1.35 1.55
CA SER A 39 -0.61 -0.41 1.37
C SER A 39 -0.91 0.47 2.58
N THR A 40 -0.29 0.20 3.76
CA THR A 40 -0.36 1.09 4.93
C THR A 40 0.42 2.38 4.64
N ASN A 41 -0.18 3.52 4.96
CA ASN A 41 0.47 4.81 4.84
C ASN A 41 0.98 5.29 6.20
N PRO A 42 2.30 5.43 6.42
CA PRO A 42 2.87 5.89 7.69
C PRO A 42 2.31 7.24 8.17
N LEU A 43 1.88 8.10 7.23
CA LEU A 43 1.26 9.38 7.57
C LEU A 43 -0.08 9.23 8.31
N VAL A 44 -0.78 8.10 8.15
CA VAL A 44 -2.04 7.86 8.86
C VAL A 44 -1.79 7.75 10.37
N ASP A 45 -0.78 7.00 10.78
CA ASP A 45 -0.44 6.84 12.19
C ASP A 45 0.08 8.17 12.81
N GLU A 46 0.82 8.97 12.04
CA GLU A 46 1.23 10.32 12.45
C GLU A 46 0.02 11.25 12.64
N LEU A 47 -0.86 11.32 11.63
CA LEU A 47 -1.96 12.28 11.57
C LEU A 47 -3.12 11.94 12.51
N ARG A 48 -3.38 10.66 12.82
CA ARG A 48 -4.49 10.26 13.70
C ARG A 48 -4.30 10.61 15.18
N GLU A 49 -3.08 10.98 15.60
CA GLU A 49 -2.79 11.48 16.95
C GLU A 49 -3.33 10.57 18.08
N GLY A 50 -3.18 9.25 17.92
CA GLY A 50 -3.65 8.26 18.90
C GLY A 50 -5.15 7.96 18.87
N LYS A 51 -5.94 8.59 17.99
CA LYS A 51 -7.36 8.26 17.80
C LYS A 51 -7.54 6.79 17.37
N PRO A 52 -8.67 6.15 17.70
CA PRO A 52 -8.95 4.79 17.27
C PRO A 52 -8.85 4.65 15.74
N CYS A 53 -8.27 3.54 15.29
CA CYS A 53 -8.12 3.24 13.88
C CYS A 53 -8.69 1.86 13.56
N ILE A 54 -9.40 1.74 12.44
CA ILE A 54 -9.79 0.45 11.86
C ILE A 54 -8.99 0.25 10.58
N LYS A 55 -8.10 -0.74 10.57
CA LYS A 55 -7.42 -1.23 9.36
C LYS A 55 -8.39 -2.14 8.60
N VAL A 56 -8.89 -1.67 7.48
CA VAL A 56 -9.82 -2.42 6.63
C VAL A 56 -9.03 -3.09 5.51
N LEU A 57 -8.82 -4.41 5.63
CA LEU A 57 -8.18 -5.23 4.61
C LEU A 57 -9.22 -5.53 3.52
N ASN A 58 -9.32 -4.64 2.54
CA ASN A 58 -10.27 -4.76 1.43
C ASN A 58 -9.77 -5.71 0.34
N LYS A 59 -10.66 -6.14 -0.56
CA LYS A 59 -10.40 -7.15 -1.60
C LYS A 59 -9.98 -8.50 -1.02
N ALA A 60 -10.57 -8.89 0.11
CA ALA A 60 -10.24 -10.13 0.80
C ALA A 60 -10.55 -11.39 -0.04
N ASP A 61 -11.41 -11.26 -1.03
CA ASP A 61 -11.73 -12.26 -2.06
C ASP A 61 -10.58 -12.53 -3.05
N LEU A 62 -9.56 -11.66 -3.08
CA LEU A 62 -8.40 -11.78 -3.97
C LEU A 62 -7.12 -12.22 -3.25
N SER A 63 -7.13 -12.31 -1.92
CA SER A 63 -5.97 -12.61 -1.09
C SER A 63 -5.99 -14.01 -0.48
N ASP A 64 -4.83 -14.50 -0.06
CA ASP A 64 -4.73 -15.74 0.71
C ASP A 64 -5.41 -15.57 2.08
N PRO A 65 -6.47 -16.36 2.38
CA PRO A 65 -7.21 -16.22 3.63
C PRO A 65 -6.37 -16.51 4.88
N LYS A 66 -5.36 -17.37 4.79
CA LYS A 66 -4.46 -17.67 5.92
C LYS A 66 -3.59 -16.47 6.23
N THR A 67 -2.99 -15.89 5.21
CA THR A 67 -2.15 -14.67 5.32
C THR A 67 -2.98 -13.48 5.80
N THR A 68 -4.21 -13.32 5.31
CA THR A 68 -5.12 -12.26 5.77
C THR A 68 -5.40 -12.34 7.28
N LYS A 69 -5.62 -13.53 7.83
CA LYS A 69 -5.79 -13.74 9.28
C LYS A 69 -4.55 -13.36 10.08
N LEU A 70 -3.36 -13.69 9.58
CA LEU A 70 -2.10 -13.29 10.23
C LEU A 70 -1.96 -11.77 10.30
N TRP A 71 -2.34 -11.06 9.24
CA TRP A 71 -2.31 -9.60 9.21
C TRP A 71 -3.33 -8.96 10.16
N ILE A 72 -4.55 -9.51 10.25
CA ILE A 72 -5.53 -9.04 11.24
C ILE A 72 -4.93 -9.13 12.65
N SER A 73 -4.42 -10.32 13.04
CA SER A 73 -3.80 -10.51 14.34
C SER A 73 -2.60 -9.60 14.59
N HIS A 74 -1.81 -9.30 13.55
CA HIS A 74 -0.67 -8.40 13.64
C HIS A 74 -1.10 -6.94 13.90
N PHE A 75 -2.11 -6.44 13.19
CA PHE A 75 -2.60 -5.08 13.39
C PHE A 75 -3.31 -4.88 14.73
N GLU A 76 -4.04 -5.88 15.21
CA GLU A 76 -4.73 -5.83 16.51
C GLU A 76 -3.79 -5.80 17.71
N GLN A 77 -2.49 -6.09 17.53
CA GLN A 77 -1.47 -5.88 18.57
C GLN A 77 -1.06 -4.41 18.73
N GLN A 78 -1.41 -3.56 17.76
CA GLN A 78 -1.07 -2.14 17.81
C GLN A 78 -2.07 -1.36 18.69
N PRO A 79 -1.61 -0.37 19.48
CA PRO A 79 -2.47 0.42 20.36
C PRO A 79 -3.62 1.11 19.58
N ASN A 80 -4.83 1.06 20.15
CA ASN A 80 -6.02 1.71 19.59
C ASN A 80 -6.28 1.33 18.11
N THR A 81 -5.93 0.10 17.73
CA THR A 81 -6.07 -0.38 16.36
C THR A 81 -6.91 -1.65 16.32
N HIS A 82 -7.89 -1.66 15.45
CA HIS A 82 -8.73 -2.80 15.13
C HIS A 82 -8.52 -3.19 13.66
N ALA A 83 -8.75 -4.44 13.32
CA ALA A 83 -8.61 -4.90 11.95
C ALA A 83 -9.79 -5.75 11.50
N ILE A 84 -10.22 -5.58 10.25
CA ILE A 84 -11.28 -6.38 9.64
C ILE A 84 -10.97 -6.62 8.16
N ALA A 85 -11.13 -7.85 7.70
CA ALA A 85 -11.09 -8.16 6.27
C ALA A 85 -12.51 -8.11 5.70
N LEU A 86 -12.64 -7.52 4.52
CA LEU A 86 -13.93 -7.44 3.82
C LEU A 86 -13.75 -7.32 2.29
N VAL A 87 -14.85 -7.51 1.60
CA VAL A 87 -15.03 -7.18 0.19
C VAL A 87 -15.98 -5.98 0.12
N ALA A 88 -15.47 -4.83 -0.30
CA ALA A 88 -16.22 -3.57 -0.26
C ALA A 88 -17.56 -3.64 -1.03
N GLU A 89 -17.63 -4.45 -2.08
CA GLU A 89 -18.85 -4.65 -2.89
C GLU A 89 -19.93 -5.45 -2.15
N GLU A 90 -19.56 -6.22 -1.12
CA GLU A 90 -20.50 -7.02 -0.35
C GLU A 90 -21.18 -6.20 0.77
N ARG A 91 -22.41 -5.78 0.53
CA ARG A 91 -23.20 -4.92 1.45
C ARG A 91 -23.29 -5.46 2.89
N LYS A 92 -23.41 -6.78 3.07
CA LYS A 92 -23.48 -7.41 4.41
C LYS A 92 -22.18 -7.18 5.21
N GLN A 93 -21.04 -7.22 4.54
CA GLN A 93 -19.73 -6.99 5.19
C GLN A 93 -19.55 -5.52 5.55
N SER A 94 -20.00 -4.60 4.69
CA SER A 94 -20.01 -3.16 4.98
C SER A 94 -20.86 -2.82 6.21
N GLN A 95 -21.99 -3.52 6.45
CA GLN A 95 -22.79 -3.34 7.67
C GLN A 95 -22.04 -3.76 8.95
N LYS A 96 -21.21 -4.81 8.90
CA LYS A 96 -20.35 -5.21 10.04
C LYS A 96 -19.36 -4.11 10.41
N LEU A 97 -18.83 -3.40 9.42
CA LEU A 97 -17.94 -2.27 9.66
C LEU A 97 -18.66 -1.13 10.40
N ILE A 98 -19.89 -0.80 10.02
CA ILE A 98 -20.70 0.20 10.74
C ILE A 98 -20.92 -0.20 12.21
N GLN A 99 -21.23 -1.47 12.45
CA GLN A 99 -21.38 -1.96 13.82
C GLN A 99 -20.09 -1.87 14.63
N LEU A 100 -18.94 -2.20 14.01
CA LEU A 100 -17.63 -2.07 14.64
C LEU A 100 -17.31 -0.61 14.99
N ILE A 101 -17.58 0.34 14.10
CA ILE A 101 -17.42 1.79 14.35
C ILE A 101 -18.23 2.20 15.60
N LYS A 102 -19.50 1.81 15.68
CA LYS A 102 -20.38 2.17 16.80
C LYS A 102 -19.92 1.55 18.12
N ASN A 103 -19.39 0.35 18.10
CA ASN A 103 -18.87 -0.31 19.29
C ASN A 103 -17.62 0.39 19.83
N ILE A 104 -16.68 0.79 18.93
CA ILE A 104 -15.44 1.48 19.32
C ILE A 104 -15.73 2.87 19.91
N VAL A 105 -16.70 3.60 19.34
CA VAL A 105 -17.09 4.94 19.78
C VAL A 105 -18.45 4.91 20.49
N SER A 106 -18.67 3.91 21.35
CA SER A 106 -19.97 3.63 22.01
C SER A 106 -20.51 4.82 22.77
N HIS A 107 -19.67 5.59 23.49
CA HIS A 107 -20.09 6.76 24.27
C HIS A 107 -20.82 7.84 23.42
N LYS A 108 -20.44 8.05 22.16
CA LYS A 108 -21.16 8.96 21.24
C LYS A 108 -22.42 8.34 20.68
N ALA A 109 -22.37 7.04 20.36
CA ALA A 109 -23.54 6.31 19.90
C ALA A 109 -24.67 6.32 20.95
N GLU A 110 -24.35 6.12 22.23
CA GLU A 110 -25.29 6.18 23.35
C GLU A 110 -25.90 7.58 23.53
N GLN A 111 -25.09 8.63 23.32
CA GLN A 111 -25.57 10.02 23.37
C GLN A 111 -26.33 10.46 22.11
N LYS A 112 -26.54 9.56 21.12
CA LYS A 112 -27.13 9.85 19.81
C LYS A 112 -26.45 11.00 19.06
N LYS A 113 -25.16 11.23 19.33
CA LYS A 113 -24.34 12.17 18.59
C LYS A 113 -23.77 11.52 17.33
N ALA A 114 -23.61 12.30 16.27
CA ALA A 114 -23.00 11.81 15.03
C ALA A 114 -21.54 11.43 15.27
N ILE A 115 -21.18 10.20 14.87
CA ILE A 115 -19.78 9.70 14.89
C ILE A 115 -19.13 10.17 13.60
N ARG A 116 -18.08 10.98 13.70
CA ARG A 116 -17.31 11.48 12.56
C ARG A 116 -16.14 10.55 12.27
N VAL A 117 -16.14 9.95 11.11
CA VAL A 117 -15.16 8.96 10.67
C VAL A 117 -14.42 9.47 9.45
N MET A 118 -13.08 9.51 9.51
CA MET A 118 -12.27 9.81 8.34
C MET A 118 -11.84 8.53 7.65
N ILE A 119 -12.07 8.44 6.32
CA ILE A 119 -11.60 7.33 5.50
C ILE A 119 -10.33 7.74 4.77
N MET A 120 -9.26 7.00 4.99
CA MET A 120 -7.94 7.20 4.42
C MET A 120 -7.47 5.94 3.68
N GLY A 121 -6.44 6.08 2.88
CA GLY A 121 -5.79 4.98 2.19
C GLY A 121 -5.12 5.43 0.90
N ILE A 122 -4.25 4.59 0.37
CA ILE A 122 -3.55 4.82 -0.89
C ILE A 122 -4.52 4.73 -2.10
N PRO A 123 -4.09 5.16 -3.28
CA PRO A 123 -4.89 4.96 -4.49
C PRO A 123 -5.21 3.47 -4.76
N ASN A 124 -6.34 3.20 -5.38
CA ASN A 124 -6.78 1.89 -5.89
C ASN A 124 -6.98 0.76 -4.86
N VAL A 125 -7.02 1.06 -3.56
CA VAL A 125 -7.38 0.06 -2.51
C VAL A 125 -8.89 -0.19 -2.39
N GLY A 126 -9.71 0.54 -3.13
CA GLY A 126 -11.18 0.41 -3.12
C GLY A 126 -11.89 1.31 -2.12
N LYS A 127 -11.27 2.43 -1.73
CA LYS A 127 -11.84 3.41 -0.80
C LYS A 127 -13.20 3.95 -1.27
N SER A 128 -13.30 4.44 -2.51
CA SER A 128 -14.56 4.94 -3.09
C SER A 128 -15.63 3.85 -3.20
N THR A 129 -15.25 2.63 -3.52
CA THR A 129 -16.15 1.47 -3.55
C THR A 129 -16.73 1.20 -2.16
N LEU A 130 -15.90 1.21 -1.12
CA LEU A 130 -16.32 1.03 0.27
C LEU A 130 -17.30 2.15 0.70
N ILE A 131 -16.99 3.40 0.39
CA ILE A 131 -17.86 4.54 0.68
C ILE A 131 -19.24 4.38 0.04
N ASN A 132 -19.29 4.01 -1.24
CA ASN A 132 -20.56 3.80 -1.94
C ASN A 132 -21.37 2.64 -1.33
N ALA A 133 -20.69 1.54 -0.94
CA ALA A 133 -21.32 0.41 -0.28
C ALA A 133 -21.90 0.79 1.11
N LEU A 134 -21.15 1.56 1.91
CA LEU A 134 -21.58 2.06 3.22
C LEU A 134 -22.76 3.04 3.10
N ALA A 135 -22.74 3.89 2.09
CA ALA A 135 -23.80 4.85 1.82
C ALA A 135 -25.05 4.23 1.17
N GLY A 136 -24.94 3.03 0.62
CA GLY A 136 -26.00 2.35 -0.12
C GLY A 136 -26.40 3.03 -1.43
N ARG A 137 -25.59 3.96 -1.93
CA ARG A 137 -25.80 4.73 -3.17
C ARG A 137 -24.47 5.20 -3.74
N TYR A 138 -24.46 5.51 -5.02
CA TYR A 138 -23.27 6.06 -5.69
C TYR A 138 -23.06 7.53 -5.28
N ILE A 139 -21.96 7.81 -4.58
CA ILE A 139 -21.59 9.15 -4.10
C ILE A 139 -20.17 9.48 -4.54
N ALA A 140 -19.23 8.57 -4.31
CA ALA A 140 -17.82 8.74 -4.65
C ALA A 140 -17.53 8.11 -6.02
N ASN A 141 -16.81 8.85 -6.87
CA ASN A 141 -16.38 8.33 -8.16
C ASN A 141 -15.43 7.14 -7.95
N THR A 142 -15.73 6.05 -8.63
CA THR A 142 -14.87 4.85 -8.69
C THR A 142 -14.13 4.82 -10.01
N GLY A 143 -12.88 4.35 -10.03
CA GLY A 143 -12.10 4.16 -11.25
C GLY A 143 -10.78 3.47 -10.95
N ASP A 144 -10.22 2.81 -11.96
CA ASP A 144 -8.95 2.08 -11.84
C ASP A 144 -7.72 3.00 -11.94
N GLU A 145 -7.94 4.30 -12.23
CA GLU A 145 -6.86 5.28 -12.24
C GLU A 145 -6.58 5.85 -10.85
N PRO A 146 -5.31 6.00 -10.44
CA PRO A 146 -4.94 6.65 -9.20
C PRO A 146 -5.41 8.12 -9.13
N ALA A 147 -5.84 8.56 -7.94
CA ALA A 147 -6.25 9.94 -7.63
C ALA A 147 -7.61 10.38 -8.22
N VAL A 148 -8.61 9.50 -8.23
CA VAL A 148 -9.98 9.83 -8.66
C VAL A 148 -10.65 10.84 -7.74
N THR A 149 -10.50 10.71 -6.40
CA THR A 149 -11.02 11.67 -5.42
C THR A 149 -10.09 12.88 -5.32
N LYS A 150 -10.57 14.07 -5.70
CA LYS A 150 -9.78 15.31 -5.76
C LYS A 150 -9.99 16.27 -4.59
N ARG A 151 -11.07 16.11 -3.80
CA ARG A 151 -11.44 16.99 -2.67
C ARG A 151 -12.04 16.15 -1.55
N GLN A 152 -11.84 16.61 -0.30
CA GLN A 152 -12.51 16.06 0.87
C GLN A 152 -14.03 16.29 0.76
N GLN A 153 -14.82 15.26 1.09
CA GLN A 153 -16.26 15.28 1.04
C GLN A 153 -16.87 14.71 2.32
N MET A 154 -17.85 15.38 2.90
CA MET A 154 -18.62 14.86 4.06
C MET A 154 -19.85 14.10 3.57
N ILE A 155 -20.04 12.88 4.06
CA ILE A 155 -21.10 11.96 3.64
C ILE A 155 -21.84 11.46 4.86
N ASP A 156 -23.09 11.90 5.03
CA ASP A 156 -23.98 11.39 6.08
C ASP A 156 -24.59 10.05 5.65
N LEU A 157 -24.29 8.99 6.39
CA LEU A 157 -24.79 7.64 6.13
C LEU A 157 -26.22 7.42 6.65
N LYS A 158 -26.86 8.44 7.27
CA LYS A 158 -28.23 8.38 7.83
C LYS A 158 -28.43 7.32 8.93
N ASN A 159 -27.34 6.84 9.52
CA ASN A 159 -27.36 5.82 10.59
C ASN A 159 -26.57 6.27 11.84
N GLY A 160 -26.28 7.57 11.97
CA GLY A 160 -25.49 8.16 13.04
C GLY A 160 -23.98 8.21 12.77
N VAL A 161 -23.55 7.81 11.58
CA VAL A 161 -22.13 7.91 11.14
C VAL A 161 -22.02 8.90 9.98
N VAL A 162 -21.08 9.82 10.08
CA VAL A 162 -20.72 10.77 9.04
C VAL A 162 -19.29 10.47 8.58
N LEU A 163 -19.13 10.14 7.30
CA LEU A 163 -17.82 9.87 6.71
C LEU A 163 -17.21 11.16 6.15
N SER A 164 -15.92 11.31 6.35
CA SER A 164 -15.09 12.28 5.66
C SER A 164 -14.19 11.53 4.66
N ASP A 165 -14.51 11.61 3.36
CA ASP A 165 -13.68 11.01 2.31
C ASP A 165 -12.47 11.89 2.03
N THR A 166 -11.31 11.26 1.90
CA THR A 166 -10.06 11.93 1.59
C THR A 166 -9.48 11.44 0.26
N PRO A 167 -8.74 12.29 -0.48
CA PRO A 167 -7.96 11.82 -1.62
C PRO A 167 -7.03 10.67 -1.22
N GLY A 168 -6.79 9.73 -2.13
CA GLY A 168 -5.77 8.70 -1.92
C GLY A 168 -4.38 9.32 -1.85
N ILE A 169 -3.66 9.07 -0.76
CA ILE A 169 -2.33 9.63 -0.51
C ILE A 169 -1.31 8.50 -0.45
N LEU A 170 -0.25 8.63 -1.26
CA LEU A 170 0.99 7.88 -1.11
C LEU A 170 2.04 8.77 -0.45
N TRP A 171 3.01 8.18 0.22
CA TRP A 171 4.15 8.91 0.78
C TRP A 171 5.29 9.05 -0.24
N PRO A 172 6.15 10.08 -0.10
CA PRO A 172 7.12 10.46 -1.14
C PRO A 172 8.19 9.42 -1.43
N LYS A 173 8.50 8.55 -0.46
CA LYS A 173 9.61 7.61 -0.56
C LYS A 173 9.30 6.31 0.16
N PHE A 174 9.38 5.20 -0.56
CA PHE A 174 9.33 3.87 0.02
C PHE A 174 10.70 3.52 0.61
N GLU A 175 10.76 3.31 1.92
CA GLU A 175 11.99 2.87 2.58
C GLU A 175 12.26 1.39 2.31
N ASN A 176 11.18 0.61 2.22
CA ASN A 176 11.23 -0.77 1.79
C ASN A 176 11.13 -0.85 0.27
N TYR A 177 12.21 -1.28 -0.38
CA TYR A 177 12.27 -1.50 -1.83
C TYR A 177 11.17 -2.45 -2.33
N HIS A 178 10.87 -3.51 -1.58
CA HIS A 178 9.85 -4.49 -1.94
C HIS A 178 8.45 -3.89 -1.97
N SER A 179 8.14 -2.90 -1.10
CA SER A 179 6.84 -2.24 -1.10
C SER A 179 6.52 -1.55 -2.43
N GLY A 180 7.50 -0.93 -3.08
CA GLY A 180 7.32 -0.31 -4.40
C GLY A 180 6.89 -1.33 -5.46
N TYR A 181 7.55 -2.49 -5.52
CA TYR A 181 7.21 -3.56 -6.46
C TYR A 181 5.86 -4.21 -6.14
N ARG A 182 5.54 -4.43 -4.86
CA ARG A 182 4.23 -4.96 -4.43
C ARG A 182 3.09 -4.03 -4.81
N LEU A 183 3.25 -2.72 -4.58
CA LEU A 183 2.28 -1.69 -4.99
C LEU A 183 2.12 -1.62 -6.52
N ALA A 184 3.21 -1.72 -7.26
CA ALA A 184 3.15 -1.78 -8.72
C ALA A 184 2.43 -3.05 -9.20
N THR A 185 2.74 -4.21 -8.62
CA THR A 185 2.07 -5.49 -8.93
C THR A 185 0.56 -5.40 -8.71
N SER A 186 0.12 -4.78 -7.60
CA SER A 186 -1.31 -4.60 -7.29
C SER A 186 -2.03 -3.57 -8.17
N GLY A 187 -1.31 -2.68 -8.84
CA GLY A 187 -1.86 -1.57 -9.62
C GLY A 187 -2.15 -0.31 -8.81
N ALA A 188 -1.62 -0.20 -7.58
CA ALA A 188 -1.75 1.02 -6.77
C ALA A 188 -0.91 2.19 -7.33
N ILE A 189 0.12 1.90 -8.10
CA ILE A 189 0.99 2.86 -8.80
C ILE A 189 0.61 2.87 -10.29
N LYS A 190 0.64 4.07 -10.92
CA LYS A 190 0.35 4.20 -12.36
C LYS A 190 1.34 3.41 -13.21
N ASN A 191 0.84 2.80 -14.25
CA ASN A 191 1.62 2.00 -15.20
C ASN A 191 2.77 2.78 -15.86
N THR A 192 2.62 4.09 -16.04
CA THR A 192 3.65 4.98 -16.61
C THR A 192 4.86 5.21 -15.70
N ALA A 193 4.81 4.77 -14.45
CA ALA A 193 5.87 4.97 -13.47
C ALA A 193 6.78 3.73 -13.28
N MET A 194 6.57 2.67 -14.08
CA MET A 194 7.24 1.38 -13.91
C MET A 194 7.48 0.65 -15.22
N GLU A 195 8.54 -0.18 -15.24
CA GLU A 195 8.77 -1.18 -16.30
C GLU A 195 7.94 -2.42 -15.97
N TYR A 196 7.01 -2.78 -16.84
CA TYR A 196 6.09 -3.92 -16.62
C TYR A 196 6.82 -5.23 -16.45
N GLU A 197 7.86 -5.44 -17.23
CA GLU A 197 8.67 -6.64 -17.23
C GLU A 197 9.35 -6.86 -15.88
N ASP A 198 9.97 -5.81 -15.33
CA ASP A 198 10.64 -5.87 -14.02
C ASP A 198 9.65 -6.22 -12.89
N VAL A 199 8.46 -5.61 -12.92
CA VAL A 199 7.42 -5.86 -11.92
C VAL A 199 6.87 -7.28 -12.03
N ALA A 200 6.66 -7.78 -13.26
CA ALA A 200 6.17 -9.12 -13.48
C ALA A 200 7.22 -10.19 -13.12
N MET A 201 8.49 -9.96 -13.42
CA MET A 201 9.60 -10.83 -13.01
C MET A 201 9.69 -10.92 -11.48
N TYR A 202 9.68 -9.78 -10.79
CA TYR A 202 9.64 -9.74 -9.33
C TYR A 202 8.45 -10.54 -8.75
N ALA A 203 7.25 -10.33 -9.29
CA ALA A 203 6.05 -11.02 -8.85
C ALA A 203 6.14 -12.54 -9.09
N LEU A 204 6.63 -12.97 -10.25
CA LEU A 204 6.79 -14.38 -10.61
C LEU A 204 7.81 -15.09 -9.72
N GLU A 205 8.94 -14.46 -9.38
CA GLU A 205 9.92 -14.99 -8.43
C GLU A 205 9.29 -15.23 -7.06
N TYR A 206 8.55 -14.25 -6.56
CA TYR A 206 7.84 -14.41 -5.31
C TYR A 206 6.78 -15.51 -5.37
N PHE A 207 5.97 -15.56 -6.42
CA PHE A 207 4.94 -16.60 -6.57
C PHE A 207 5.54 -17.98 -6.74
N ALA A 208 6.69 -18.12 -7.41
CA ALA A 208 7.39 -19.40 -7.54
C ALA A 208 7.87 -19.95 -6.19
N SER A 209 8.29 -19.04 -5.30
CA SER A 209 8.71 -19.40 -3.94
C SER A 209 7.53 -19.66 -3.00
N ALA A 210 6.55 -18.76 -2.96
CA ALA A 210 5.46 -18.79 -1.97
C ALA A 210 4.25 -19.62 -2.41
N TYR A 211 3.97 -19.71 -3.71
CA TYR A 211 2.77 -20.34 -4.29
C TYR A 211 3.08 -21.18 -5.54
N PRO A 212 4.06 -22.10 -5.50
CA PRO A 212 4.52 -22.84 -6.69
C PRO A 212 3.39 -23.61 -7.39
N GLU A 213 2.50 -24.22 -6.62
CA GLU A 213 1.41 -25.02 -7.18
C GLU A 213 0.35 -24.16 -7.89
N ALA A 214 0.14 -22.92 -7.44
CA ALA A 214 -0.77 -21.99 -8.11
C ALA A 214 -0.24 -21.61 -9.51
N LEU A 215 1.07 -21.32 -9.63
CA LEU A 215 1.70 -21.05 -10.92
C LEU A 215 1.67 -22.26 -11.86
N LYS A 216 2.06 -23.46 -11.34
CA LYS A 216 2.05 -24.70 -12.12
C LYS A 216 0.66 -24.99 -12.66
N LYS A 217 -0.36 -24.91 -11.81
CA LYS A 217 -1.76 -25.12 -12.20
C LYS A 217 -2.23 -24.11 -13.25
N ARG A 218 -1.95 -22.80 -13.01
CA ARG A 218 -2.42 -21.72 -13.89
C ARG A 218 -1.83 -21.79 -15.30
N TYR A 219 -0.52 -22.01 -15.38
CA TYR A 219 0.21 -21.97 -16.64
C TYR A 219 0.51 -23.37 -17.22
N LYS A 220 0.00 -24.45 -16.56
CA LYS A 220 0.22 -25.85 -16.97
C LYS A 220 1.72 -26.17 -17.08
N LEU A 221 2.47 -25.85 -16.00
CA LEU A 221 3.89 -26.09 -15.89
C LEU A 221 4.16 -27.36 -15.08
N THR A 222 5.09 -28.19 -15.53
CA THR A 222 5.59 -29.34 -14.76
C THR A 222 6.60 -28.90 -13.73
N GLU A 223 7.46 -27.97 -14.12
CA GLU A 223 8.53 -27.43 -13.30
C GLU A 223 8.52 -25.88 -13.39
N LEU A 224 9.11 -25.23 -12.41
CA LEU A 224 9.27 -23.78 -12.40
C LEU A 224 10.74 -23.47 -12.75
N ALA A 225 10.93 -22.48 -13.61
CA ALA A 225 12.24 -21.97 -13.92
C ALA A 225 12.84 -21.21 -12.73
N GLU A 226 14.16 -21.09 -12.67
CA GLU A 226 14.90 -20.55 -11.53
C GLU A 226 14.77 -19.04 -11.35
N THR A 227 14.60 -18.28 -12.44
CA THR A 227 14.57 -16.82 -12.41
C THR A 227 13.24 -16.25 -12.94
N GLY A 228 12.88 -15.04 -12.48
CA GLY A 228 11.70 -14.33 -12.96
C GLY A 228 11.70 -14.08 -14.46
N ALA A 229 12.85 -13.83 -15.04
CA ALA A 229 13.01 -13.65 -16.49
C ALA A 229 12.68 -14.94 -17.26
N GLN A 230 13.20 -16.07 -16.83
CA GLN A 230 12.90 -17.37 -17.42
C GLN A 230 11.42 -17.75 -17.23
N LEU A 231 10.87 -17.49 -16.03
CA LEU A 231 9.44 -17.71 -15.76
C LEU A 231 8.55 -16.86 -16.68
N LEU A 232 8.91 -15.58 -16.90
CA LEU A 232 8.16 -14.68 -17.77
C LEU A 232 8.22 -15.15 -19.24
N ASP A 233 9.38 -15.63 -19.73
CA ASP A 233 9.50 -16.23 -21.09
C ASP A 233 8.61 -17.48 -21.21
N VAL A 234 8.69 -18.40 -20.25
CA VAL A 234 7.88 -19.63 -20.25
C VAL A 234 6.39 -19.31 -20.23
N VAL A 235 5.95 -18.40 -19.36
CA VAL A 235 4.55 -17.95 -19.30
C VAL A 235 4.13 -17.28 -20.60
N GLY A 236 4.98 -16.43 -21.17
CA GLY A 236 4.72 -15.78 -22.46
C GLY A 236 4.51 -16.79 -23.59
N ARG A 237 5.32 -17.83 -23.69
CA ARG A 237 5.12 -18.95 -24.64
C ARG A 237 3.81 -19.68 -24.42
N LYS A 238 3.49 -20.02 -23.17
CA LYS A 238 2.23 -20.70 -22.80
C LYS A 238 0.99 -19.85 -23.09
N ARG A 239 1.10 -18.53 -23.06
CA ARG A 239 0.03 -17.56 -23.35
C ARG A 239 -0.01 -17.10 -24.80
N GLY A 240 0.90 -17.60 -25.66
CA GLY A 240 0.97 -17.22 -27.07
C GLY A 240 1.42 -15.78 -27.29
N CYS A 241 2.20 -15.21 -26.37
CA CYS A 241 2.79 -13.87 -26.50
C CYS A 241 4.03 -13.93 -27.40
N LEU A 242 3.84 -14.22 -28.69
CA LEU A 242 4.93 -14.37 -29.64
C LEU A 242 4.93 -13.23 -30.66
N ARG A 243 6.13 -12.73 -30.96
CA ARG A 243 6.43 -11.80 -32.07
C ARG A 243 6.88 -12.59 -33.32
N SER A 244 7.01 -11.89 -34.43
CA SER A 244 7.62 -12.44 -35.64
C SER A 244 8.98 -13.09 -35.33
N GLY A 245 9.22 -14.28 -35.90
CA GLY A 245 10.43 -15.05 -35.59
C GLY A 245 10.40 -15.86 -34.30
N GLY A 246 9.24 -16.03 -33.64
CA GLY A 246 9.06 -16.92 -32.49
C GLY A 246 9.65 -16.41 -31.16
N LYS A 247 10.10 -15.15 -31.10
CA LYS A 247 10.56 -14.51 -29.87
C LYS A 247 9.37 -14.14 -29.00
N VAL A 248 9.51 -14.30 -27.68
CA VAL A 248 8.46 -13.90 -26.72
C VAL A 248 8.37 -12.38 -26.64
N ASP A 249 7.14 -11.88 -26.67
CA ASP A 249 6.81 -10.51 -26.32
C ASP A 249 6.70 -10.40 -24.78
N LEU A 250 7.82 -10.05 -24.13
CA LEU A 250 7.91 -9.99 -22.67
C LEU A 250 6.97 -8.94 -22.10
N HIS A 251 6.76 -7.82 -22.78
CA HIS A 251 5.83 -6.78 -22.35
C HIS A 251 4.40 -7.31 -22.26
N LYS A 252 3.93 -7.92 -23.34
CA LYS A 252 2.60 -8.54 -23.38
C LYS A 252 2.45 -9.68 -22.36
N ALA A 253 3.50 -10.47 -22.16
CA ALA A 253 3.52 -11.51 -21.13
C ALA A 253 3.40 -10.91 -19.73
N ALA A 254 4.12 -9.82 -19.43
CA ALA A 254 4.08 -9.10 -18.17
C ALA A 254 2.68 -8.51 -17.89
N GLU A 255 2.06 -7.87 -18.88
CA GLU A 255 0.68 -7.37 -18.77
C GLU A 255 -0.29 -8.50 -18.38
N ILE A 256 -0.17 -9.67 -19.02
CA ILE A 256 -1.02 -10.83 -18.72
C ILE A 256 -0.80 -11.30 -17.27
N VAL A 257 0.45 -11.47 -16.83
CA VAL A 257 0.78 -11.92 -15.47
C VAL A 257 0.18 -10.97 -14.43
N LEU A 258 0.42 -9.66 -14.58
CA LEU A 258 -0.07 -8.66 -13.64
C LEU A 258 -1.61 -8.58 -13.64
N HIS A 259 -2.24 -8.64 -14.82
CA HIS A 259 -3.69 -8.69 -14.91
C HIS A 259 -4.28 -9.94 -14.26
N GLU A 260 -3.68 -11.12 -14.48
CA GLU A 260 -4.14 -12.38 -13.91
C GLU A 260 -3.96 -12.44 -12.39
N PHE A 261 -2.91 -11.84 -11.83
CA PHE A 261 -2.77 -11.64 -10.40
C PHE A 261 -3.88 -10.70 -9.86
N ARG A 262 -4.05 -9.54 -10.48
CA ARG A 262 -5.04 -8.53 -10.05
C ARG A 262 -6.48 -9.05 -10.06
N SER A 263 -6.77 -10.00 -10.93
CA SER A 263 -8.08 -10.65 -11.07
C SER A 263 -8.17 -12.04 -10.42
N ALA A 264 -7.22 -12.40 -9.55
CA ALA A 264 -7.10 -13.69 -8.86
C ALA A 264 -7.15 -14.93 -9.78
N LYS A 265 -6.87 -14.78 -11.08
CA LYS A 265 -6.85 -15.90 -12.03
C LYS A 265 -5.69 -16.87 -11.79
N ILE A 266 -4.60 -16.42 -11.16
CA ILE A 266 -3.48 -17.29 -10.72
C ILE A 266 -3.89 -18.07 -9.48
N GLY A 267 -4.66 -17.44 -8.59
CA GLY A 267 -5.11 -17.96 -7.31
C GLY A 267 -5.32 -16.84 -6.30
N LEU A 268 -5.75 -17.18 -5.10
CA LEU A 268 -5.83 -16.22 -3.97
C LEU A 268 -4.42 -16.07 -3.39
N LEU A 269 -3.73 -15.00 -3.75
CA LEU A 269 -2.32 -14.80 -3.42
C LEU A 269 -2.14 -13.51 -2.62
N SER A 270 -1.30 -13.57 -1.59
CA SER A 270 -0.80 -12.38 -0.88
C SER A 270 0.68 -12.17 -1.21
N LEU A 271 1.12 -10.93 -1.29
CA LEU A 271 2.49 -10.55 -1.68
C LEU A 271 3.44 -10.42 -0.50
N GLU A 272 2.92 -10.50 0.73
CA GLU A 272 3.70 -10.31 1.95
C GLU A 272 3.04 -10.95 3.16
N THR A 273 3.85 -11.27 4.15
CA THR A 273 3.41 -11.79 5.45
C THR A 273 4.03 -10.96 6.58
N PRO A 274 3.46 -10.97 7.82
CA PRO A 274 4.10 -10.29 8.96
C PRO A 274 5.52 -10.78 9.24
N ALA A 275 5.80 -12.06 9.05
CA ALA A 275 7.13 -12.62 9.24
C ALA A 275 8.16 -12.09 8.21
N MET A 276 7.75 -11.96 6.94
CA MET A 276 8.59 -11.33 5.90
C MET A 276 8.89 -9.88 6.25
N LEU A 277 7.89 -9.13 6.72
CA LEU A 277 8.08 -7.74 7.13
C LEU A 277 9.13 -7.63 8.23
N ALA A 278 9.03 -8.43 9.29
CA ALA A 278 10.00 -8.41 10.38
C ALA A 278 11.44 -8.66 9.90
N ALA A 279 11.63 -9.59 8.95
CA ALA A 279 12.94 -9.84 8.34
C ALA A 279 13.42 -8.66 7.46
N GLU A 280 12.53 -8.06 6.68
CA GLU A 280 12.84 -6.90 5.83
C GLU A 280 13.19 -5.66 6.68
N GLU A 281 12.49 -5.42 7.79
CA GLU A 281 12.77 -4.30 8.71
C GLU A 281 14.15 -4.37 9.34
N ILE A 282 14.63 -5.56 9.69
CA ILE A 282 16.00 -5.75 10.19
C ILE A 282 17.01 -5.29 9.12
N ILE A 283 16.83 -5.70 7.87
CA ILE A 283 17.71 -5.32 6.77
C ILE A 283 17.66 -3.80 6.51
N ILE A 284 16.46 -3.22 6.57
CA ILE A 284 16.27 -1.76 6.39
C ILE A 284 16.96 -0.99 7.52
N ALA A 285 16.80 -1.43 8.78
CA ALA A 285 17.44 -0.80 9.92
C ALA A 285 18.99 -0.84 9.79
N GLN A 286 19.56 -1.98 9.40
CA GLN A 286 20.99 -2.11 9.16
C GLN A 286 21.48 -1.15 8.05
N LYS A 287 20.75 -1.06 6.93
CA LYS A 287 21.09 -0.13 5.84
C LYS A 287 20.98 1.34 6.26
N ARG A 288 20.00 1.70 7.11
CA ARG A 288 19.89 3.07 7.67
C ARG A 288 21.08 3.41 8.55
N MET A 289 21.47 2.50 9.46
CA MET A 289 22.62 2.69 10.35
C MET A 289 23.93 2.84 9.55
N ALA A 290 24.15 1.99 8.55
CA ALA A 290 25.34 2.08 7.69
C ALA A 290 25.41 3.42 6.94
N LYS A 291 24.27 3.86 6.37
CA LYS A 291 24.18 5.14 5.66
C LYS A 291 24.38 6.34 6.60
N GLN A 292 23.85 6.27 7.81
CA GLN A 292 24.04 7.32 8.83
C GLN A 292 25.51 7.44 9.22
N ALA A 293 26.17 6.31 9.47
CA ALA A 293 27.61 6.26 9.78
C ALA A 293 28.47 6.87 8.65
N GLU A 294 28.14 6.56 7.38
CA GLU A 294 28.82 7.13 6.21
C GLU A 294 28.66 8.67 6.14
N ILE A 295 27.44 9.17 6.41
CA ILE A 295 27.15 10.62 6.42
C ILE A 295 27.93 11.31 7.55
N GLU A 296 27.98 10.72 8.73
CA GLU A 296 28.72 11.26 9.89
C GLU A 296 30.22 11.27 9.64
N GLU A 297 30.74 10.21 9.04
CA GLU A 297 32.16 10.15 8.65
C GLU A 297 32.52 11.21 7.61
N LYS A 298 31.69 11.38 6.56
CA LYS A 298 31.88 12.45 5.56
C LYS A 298 31.85 13.84 6.21
N LYS A 299 30.94 14.10 7.16
CA LYS A 299 30.89 15.36 7.90
C LYS A 299 32.14 15.58 8.75
N ARG A 300 32.64 14.54 9.44
CA ARG A 300 33.87 14.58 10.25
C ARG A 300 35.11 14.88 9.38
N LEU A 301 35.20 14.27 8.21
CA LEU A 301 36.30 14.52 7.27
C LEU A 301 36.26 15.94 6.70
N ALA A 302 35.05 16.44 6.35
CA ALA A 302 34.85 17.80 5.86
C ALA A 302 35.18 18.88 6.93
N GLN A 303 34.94 18.60 8.20
CA GLN A 303 35.33 19.49 9.33
C GLN A 303 36.82 19.48 9.58
N LYS A 304 37.50 18.32 9.45
CA LYS A 304 38.96 18.23 9.57
C LYS A 304 39.70 18.92 8.44
N GLY A 305 39.11 19.00 7.23
CA GLY A 305 39.69 19.72 6.07
C GLY A 305 39.63 21.24 6.18
N LYS A 306 38.79 21.78 7.07
CA LYS A 306 38.75 23.23 7.38
C LYS A 306 39.69 23.53 8.53
N ARG A 307 41.05 23.52 8.29
CA ARG A 307 42.00 24.12 9.23
C ARG A 307 41.77 25.64 9.29
N PRO A 308 41.75 26.26 10.48
CA PRO A 308 41.80 27.70 10.56
C PRO A 308 43.12 28.19 9.96
N GLN A 309 43.02 29.22 9.08
CA GLN A 309 44.20 29.93 8.64
C GLN A 309 44.91 30.52 9.88
N PRO A 310 46.26 30.44 9.98
CA PRO A 310 46.97 31.10 11.06
C PRO A 310 46.72 32.61 10.95
N PRO A 311 46.66 33.34 12.08
CA PRO A 311 46.51 34.77 12.07
C PRO A 311 47.64 35.42 11.26
N GLN A 312 47.27 36.27 10.31
CA GLN A 312 48.23 37.10 9.59
C GLN A 312 48.97 37.97 10.61
N ALA A 313 50.30 37.84 10.61
CA ALA A 313 51.14 38.73 11.41
C ALA A 313 50.92 40.18 10.96
N GLU A 314 50.45 41.03 11.84
CA GLU A 314 50.47 42.49 11.63
C GLU A 314 51.93 42.91 11.56
N GLU A 315 52.36 43.31 10.40
CA GLU A 315 53.56 44.13 10.25
C GLU A 315 53.25 45.51 10.86
N GLN A 316 53.88 45.83 11.98
CA GLN A 316 53.90 47.19 12.52
C GLN A 316 54.99 47.98 11.82
N PRO A 317 54.80 49.31 11.56
CA PRO A 317 55.67 50.19 10.85
C PRO A 317 56.96 50.57 11.60
#